data_f0345248faa96f2339bb808fad3fdf2e
#
_entry.id   f0345248faa96f2339bb808fad3fdf2e
#
_cell.length_a   1.000
_cell.length_b   1.000
_cell.length_c   1.000
_cell.angle_alpha   90.00
_cell.angle_beta   90.00
_cell.angle_gamma   90.00
#
_symmetry.space_group_name_H-M   'P 1'
#
loop_
_entity.id
_entity.type
_entity.pdbx_description
1 polymer ?
#
loop_
_entity_poly.entity_id
_entity_poly.type
_entity_poly.pdbx_seq_one_letter_code
_entity_poly.pdbx_strand_id
1 'polypeptide(L)'
;MKRKIIRLCVFLLGFVWLIIFANTFLIKTDTYARLTLAELQERDDIQVAFVGSSIVRDHFNAEMISEQTGFTCFSVGIPCAALQADLAVTKELYRKNNPEWTILVVEPFTFDTVREGIEAQYELMPYLSSPIEQVKYYLRLCREDGWYFDRLFMFRDFGVESFRDFLKTVGLHFFPWQTYQSMKPKLDKRMTYAGSGFVRYNTKDRATKVVRQQVIREYTGYEYGLYPHSKEMLLEYRDLVEQNGSKLMVFIYPNMTAHNLAIPGFLDYNASLMEFCAENGIECVNFSLAKPELYPRKTDSYYFDLYHMVGSGADIFSTCFSKFFNAYLAGEDTSGWFYKDNAEYLASISYITNCWISTYVPGEWNRAWEQDEAVVAAAAQGRDVYLANCNHGTSVTPEYRFVLLDEATGAETELTDWQTEGLYSCEPGAMRGKCLRVYARPQGGEQNRDVYFDFRPGKDEEPCLQV
;
A
#
# COMPACT_ATOMS: atom_id res chain seq x y z
N MET A 1 37.58 37.96 25.51
CA MET A 1 37.12 37.21 24.33
C MET A 1 37.19 35.69 24.54
N LYS A 2 38.35 35.07 24.88
CA LYS A 2 38.51 33.64 25.09
C LYS A 2 37.49 33.00 26.06
N ARG A 3 37.24 33.60 27.25
CA ARG A 3 36.27 33.09 28.23
C ARG A 3 34.81 33.08 27.70
N LYS A 4 34.43 34.06 26.87
CA LYS A 4 33.09 34.07 26.25
C LYS A 4 32.94 32.97 25.20
N ILE A 5 33.97 32.74 24.39
CA ILE A 5 34.01 31.67 23.40
C ILE A 5 33.92 30.32 24.12
N ILE A 6 34.70 30.09 25.16
CA ILE A 6 34.66 28.82 25.93
C ILE A 6 33.25 28.62 26.51
N ARG A 7 32.62 29.61 27.10
CA ARG A 7 31.24 29.50 27.62
C ARG A 7 30.22 29.16 26.53
N LEU A 8 30.36 29.78 25.35
CA LEU A 8 29.50 29.50 24.21
C LEU A 8 29.71 28.04 23.72
N CYS A 9 30.96 27.57 23.61
CA CYS A 9 31.24 26.19 23.22
C CYS A 9 30.67 25.19 24.24
N VAL A 10 30.83 25.44 25.53
CA VAL A 10 30.27 24.60 26.60
C VAL A 10 28.73 24.57 26.53
N PHE A 11 28.11 25.71 26.31
CA PHE A 11 26.65 25.78 26.14
C PHE A 11 26.18 25.02 24.92
N LEU A 12 26.82 25.21 23.76
CA LEU A 12 26.48 24.50 22.53
C LEU A 12 26.67 22.99 22.68
N LEU A 13 27.75 22.53 23.29
CA LEU A 13 27.98 21.13 23.57
C LEU A 13 26.92 20.54 24.51
N GLY A 14 26.58 21.28 25.57
CA GLY A 14 25.52 20.88 26.49
C GLY A 14 24.15 20.82 25.81
N PHE A 15 23.85 21.78 24.93
CA PHE A 15 22.61 21.78 24.15
C PHE A 15 22.52 20.63 23.15
N VAL A 16 23.60 20.38 22.40
CA VAL A 16 23.66 19.21 21.50
C VAL A 16 23.51 17.90 22.28
N TRP A 17 24.18 17.78 23.42
CA TRP A 17 24.03 16.60 24.28
C TRP A 17 22.58 16.42 24.77
N LEU A 18 21.91 17.50 25.15
CA LEU A 18 20.51 17.47 25.58
C LEU A 18 19.58 17.01 24.45
N ILE A 19 19.81 17.49 23.22
CA ILE A 19 19.05 17.04 22.03
C ILE A 19 19.27 15.55 21.77
N ILE A 20 20.53 15.11 21.81
CA ILE A 20 20.85 13.68 21.63
C ILE A 20 20.16 12.85 22.72
N PHE A 21 20.24 13.27 23.97
CA PHE A 21 19.55 12.60 25.07
C PHE A 21 18.03 12.53 24.83
N ALA A 22 17.41 13.66 24.49
CA ALA A 22 15.97 13.71 24.22
C ALA A 22 15.58 12.82 23.03
N ASN A 23 16.30 12.88 21.94
CA ASN A 23 16.08 12.04 20.77
C ASN A 23 16.30 10.54 21.00
N THR A 24 17.07 10.18 22.02
CA THR A 24 17.33 8.78 22.38
C THR A 24 16.25 8.23 23.32
N PHE A 25 15.86 9.01 24.32
CA PHE A 25 15.05 8.52 25.43
C PHE A 25 13.60 8.98 25.41
N LEU A 26 13.30 10.11 24.72
CA LEU A 26 11.98 10.69 24.64
C LEU A 26 11.36 10.45 23.25
N ILE A 27 11.28 9.19 22.84
CA ILE A 27 10.66 8.76 21.58
C ILE A 27 9.52 7.80 21.86
N LYS A 28 8.56 7.69 20.93
CA LYS A 28 7.49 6.70 21.03
C LYS A 28 8.06 5.29 21.09
N THR A 29 7.52 4.44 21.95
CA THR A 29 7.94 3.04 22.08
C THR A 29 6.86 2.04 21.72
N ASP A 30 5.65 2.52 21.44
CA ASP A 30 4.46 1.73 21.18
C ASP A 30 4.05 1.73 19.71
N THR A 31 5.01 1.69 18.80
CA THR A 31 4.78 1.58 17.34
C THR A 31 5.20 0.21 16.82
N TYR A 32 4.56 -0.26 15.74
CA TYR A 32 4.95 -1.53 15.10
C TYR A 32 6.36 -1.46 14.51
N ALA A 33 6.76 -0.32 13.93
CA ALA A 33 8.13 -0.12 13.45
C ALA A 33 9.16 -0.32 14.58
N ARG A 34 8.87 0.18 15.78
CA ARG A 34 9.73 -0.03 16.95
C ARG A 34 9.81 -1.49 17.34
N LEU A 35 8.67 -2.21 17.38
CA LEU A 35 8.65 -3.63 17.72
C LEU A 35 9.45 -4.46 16.71
N THR A 36 9.22 -4.22 15.42
CA THR A 36 9.93 -4.91 14.33
C THR A 36 11.44 -4.69 14.42
N LEU A 37 11.88 -3.43 14.57
CA LEU A 37 13.31 -3.11 14.62
C LEU A 37 13.96 -3.57 15.93
N ALA A 38 13.24 -3.54 17.07
CA ALA A 38 13.78 -4.05 18.32
C ALA A 38 14.04 -5.56 18.25
N GLU A 39 13.13 -6.32 17.64
CA GLU A 39 13.35 -7.75 17.41
C GLU A 39 14.46 -7.99 16.39
N LEU A 40 14.45 -7.28 15.27
CA LEU A 40 15.49 -7.39 14.24
C LEU A 40 16.89 -7.16 14.80
N GLN A 41 17.05 -6.17 15.70
CA GLN A 41 18.32 -5.81 16.31
C GLN A 41 18.84 -6.87 17.30
N GLU A 42 18.01 -7.77 17.77
CA GLU A 42 18.40 -8.90 18.63
C GLU A 42 18.66 -10.20 17.85
N ARG A 43 18.13 -10.32 16.61
CA ARG A 43 18.28 -11.52 15.78
C ARG A 43 19.62 -11.52 15.03
N ASP A 44 20.19 -12.73 14.86
CA ASP A 44 21.41 -12.99 14.09
C ASP A 44 21.32 -14.27 13.23
N ASP A 45 20.09 -14.81 13.09
CA ASP A 45 19.79 -16.10 12.48
C ASP A 45 18.91 -15.99 11.22
N ILE A 46 18.67 -14.79 10.71
CA ILE A 46 17.78 -14.54 9.58
C ILE A 46 18.44 -15.00 8.27
N GLN A 47 17.75 -15.90 7.55
CA GLN A 47 18.21 -16.45 6.27
C GLN A 47 17.44 -15.86 5.08
N VAL A 48 16.15 -15.50 5.27
CA VAL A 48 15.33 -14.83 4.25
C VAL A 48 14.67 -13.61 4.90
N ALA A 49 14.91 -12.43 4.35
CA ALA A 49 14.32 -11.19 4.82
C ALA A 49 13.37 -10.63 3.76
N PHE A 50 12.12 -10.34 4.16
CA PHE A 50 11.18 -9.56 3.36
C PHE A 50 11.27 -8.11 3.78
N VAL A 51 11.52 -7.19 2.85
CA VAL A 51 11.67 -5.76 3.12
C VAL A 51 10.63 -4.99 2.33
N GLY A 52 10.00 -4.00 2.94
CA GLY A 52 9.00 -3.14 2.28
C GLY A 52 8.07 -2.43 3.24
N SER A 53 6.93 -2.02 2.74
CA SER A 53 5.91 -1.23 3.44
C SER A 53 5.09 -2.05 4.47
N SER A 54 3.95 -1.52 4.87
CA SER A 54 2.95 -2.25 5.67
C SER A 54 2.48 -3.55 5.00
N ILE A 55 2.60 -3.66 3.69
CA ILE A 55 2.31 -4.90 2.95
C ILE A 55 3.20 -6.04 3.45
N VAL A 56 4.50 -5.81 3.62
CA VAL A 56 5.40 -6.83 4.18
C VAL A 56 4.99 -7.17 5.61
N ARG A 57 4.77 -6.14 6.43
CA ARG A 57 4.39 -6.32 7.82
C ARG A 57 3.13 -7.17 8.01
N ASP A 58 2.12 -6.97 7.17
CA ASP A 58 0.77 -7.49 7.39
C ASP A 58 0.45 -8.73 6.54
N HIS A 59 1.24 -9.03 5.51
CA HIS A 59 0.91 -10.10 4.55
C HIS A 59 1.90 -11.26 4.56
N PHE A 60 3.17 -11.02 4.89
CA PHE A 60 4.16 -12.09 4.97
C PHE A 60 4.24 -12.65 6.39
N ASN A 61 3.51 -13.73 6.64
CA ASN A 61 3.60 -14.47 7.90
C ASN A 61 4.93 -15.22 7.95
N ALA A 62 5.98 -14.55 8.42
CA ALA A 62 7.34 -15.06 8.37
C ALA A 62 7.52 -16.37 9.15
N GLU A 63 6.77 -16.60 10.25
CA GLU A 63 6.83 -17.87 10.97
C GLU A 63 6.26 -19.01 10.11
N MET A 64 5.10 -18.82 9.50
CA MET A 64 4.50 -19.83 8.61
C MET A 64 5.38 -20.11 7.39
N ILE A 65 5.97 -19.07 6.79
CA ILE A 65 6.89 -19.24 5.66
C ILE A 65 8.13 -20.02 6.13
N SER A 66 8.66 -19.74 7.31
CA SER A 66 9.80 -20.48 7.88
C SER A 66 9.50 -21.97 8.05
N GLU A 67 8.31 -22.29 8.60
CA GLU A 67 7.88 -23.69 8.76
C GLU A 67 7.75 -24.43 7.43
N GLN A 68 7.28 -23.74 6.38
CA GLN A 68 7.00 -24.34 5.08
C GLN A 68 8.23 -24.40 4.16
N THR A 69 9.21 -23.54 4.35
CA THR A 69 10.41 -23.45 3.49
C THR A 69 11.66 -24.03 4.14
N GLY A 70 11.68 -24.14 5.46
CA GLY A 70 12.86 -24.54 6.24
C GLY A 70 13.88 -23.44 6.44
N PHE A 71 13.66 -22.22 5.94
CA PHE A 71 14.50 -21.05 6.20
C PHE A 71 14.02 -20.28 7.42
N THR A 72 14.93 -19.64 8.13
CA THR A 72 14.54 -18.64 9.13
C THR A 72 14.17 -17.33 8.42
N CYS A 73 12.87 -17.01 8.39
CA CYS A 73 12.34 -15.84 7.71
C CYS A 73 12.06 -14.70 8.67
N PHE A 74 12.13 -13.45 8.17
CA PHE A 74 11.78 -12.26 8.94
C PHE A 74 11.15 -11.18 8.05
N SER A 75 10.06 -10.55 8.52
CA SER A 75 9.33 -9.48 7.82
C SER A 75 9.76 -8.11 8.35
N VAL A 76 10.60 -7.40 7.57
CA VAL A 76 11.05 -6.03 7.88
C VAL A 76 10.08 -5.05 7.22
N GLY A 77 8.84 -5.04 7.71
CA GLY A 77 7.77 -4.19 7.17
C GLY A 77 7.62 -2.89 7.96
N ILE A 78 7.88 -1.75 7.31
CA ILE A 78 7.74 -0.42 7.91
C ILE A 78 6.52 0.28 7.31
N PRO A 79 5.57 0.78 8.12
CA PRO A 79 4.39 1.47 7.59
C PRO A 79 4.76 2.60 6.64
N CYS A 80 4.10 2.65 5.48
CA CYS A 80 4.32 3.67 4.45
C CYS A 80 5.79 3.79 3.99
N ALA A 81 6.59 2.71 4.08
CA ALA A 81 7.97 2.75 3.61
C ALA A 81 8.04 3.02 2.11
N ALA A 82 8.84 4.01 1.74
CA ALA A 82 9.37 4.16 0.40
C ALA A 82 10.79 3.57 0.34
N LEU A 83 11.37 3.48 -0.83
CA LEU A 83 12.64 2.80 -1.06
C LEU A 83 13.80 3.35 -0.21
N GLN A 84 13.75 4.64 0.21
CA GLN A 84 14.72 5.21 1.14
C GLN A 84 14.65 4.57 2.53
N ALA A 85 13.43 4.31 3.01
CA ALA A 85 13.23 3.62 4.28
C ALA A 85 13.68 2.15 4.16
N ASP A 86 13.35 1.51 3.04
CA ASP A 86 13.77 0.13 2.76
C ASP A 86 15.30 0.01 2.74
N LEU A 87 16.01 0.96 2.11
CA LEU A 87 17.48 1.05 2.17
C LEU A 87 18.00 1.19 3.61
N ALA A 88 17.35 2.02 4.42
CA ALA A 88 17.79 2.25 5.80
C ALA A 88 17.60 1.00 6.67
N VAL A 89 16.43 0.36 6.58
CA VAL A 89 16.17 -0.87 7.38
C VAL A 89 16.97 -2.07 6.90
N THR A 90 17.28 -2.15 5.60
CA THR A 90 18.16 -3.19 5.05
C THR A 90 19.58 -3.03 5.58
N LYS A 91 20.06 -1.81 5.76
CA LYS A 91 21.34 -1.57 6.45
C LYS A 91 21.31 -2.01 7.91
N GLU A 92 20.19 -1.80 8.62
CA GLU A 92 20.01 -2.32 9.99
C GLU A 92 20.00 -3.86 10.00
N LEU A 93 19.33 -4.50 9.05
CA LEU A 93 19.32 -5.97 8.89
C LEU A 93 20.76 -6.52 8.76
N TYR A 94 21.56 -5.94 7.88
CA TYR A 94 22.93 -6.40 7.61
C TYR A 94 23.94 -6.09 8.71
N ARG A 95 23.56 -5.43 9.79
CA ARG A 95 24.46 -5.22 10.93
C ARG A 95 24.75 -6.49 11.71
N LYS A 96 23.81 -7.42 11.74
CA LYS A 96 23.93 -8.67 12.49
C LYS A 96 23.60 -9.90 11.67
N ASN A 97 22.89 -9.74 10.54
CA ASN A 97 22.41 -10.83 9.72
C ASN A 97 23.05 -10.78 8.33
N ASN A 98 23.28 -11.93 7.74
CA ASN A 98 23.66 -12.08 6.34
C ASN A 98 22.65 -13.03 5.68
N PRO A 99 21.41 -12.56 5.41
CA PRO A 99 20.42 -13.42 4.81
C PRO A 99 20.88 -13.93 3.44
N GLU A 100 20.54 -15.16 3.13
CA GLU A 100 20.79 -15.72 1.80
C GLU A 100 19.94 -14.99 0.74
N TRP A 101 18.73 -14.61 1.13
CA TRP A 101 17.79 -13.88 0.27
C TRP A 101 17.28 -12.61 0.96
N THR A 102 17.35 -11.51 0.23
CA THR A 102 16.63 -10.27 0.55
C THR A 102 15.57 -10.04 -0.51
N ILE A 103 14.30 -10.11 -0.11
CA ILE A 103 13.14 -9.98 -0.99
C ILE A 103 12.56 -8.60 -0.77
N LEU A 104 12.76 -7.71 -1.76
CA LEU A 104 12.20 -6.36 -1.77
C LEU A 104 10.79 -6.42 -2.33
N VAL A 105 9.80 -6.22 -1.47
CA VAL A 105 8.39 -6.20 -1.84
C VAL A 105 7.98 -4.80 -2.24
N VAL A 106 7.52 -4.65 -3.47
CA VAL A 106 7.28 -3.35 -4.08
C VAL A 106 5.85 -3.15 -4.52
N GLU A 107 5.45 -1.92 -4.46
CA GLU A 107 4.20 -1.35 -4.97
C GLU A 107 4.56 -0.07 -5.74
N PRO A 108 3.69 0.49 -6.59
CA PRO A 108 4.01 1.71 -7.33
C PRO A 108 4.48 2.86 -6.43
N PHE A 109 3.84 3.08 -5.27
CA PHE A 109 4.23 4.13 -4.35
C PHE A 109 5.54 3.86 -3.57
N THR A 110 6.10 2.65 -3.61
CA THR A 110 7.45 2.37 -3.07
C THR A 110 8.49 3.29 -3.70
N PHE A 111 8.27 3.67 -4.95
CA PHE A 111 9.16 4.51 -5.72
C PHE A 111 8.71 5.98 -5.79
N ASP A 112 7.52 6.31 -5.29
CA ASP A 112 6.97 7.66 -5.28
C ASP A 112 7.17 8.29 -3.90
N THR A 113 8.15 9.18 -3.80
CA THR A 113 8.55 9.80 -2.53
C THR A 113 7.81 11.10 -2.22
N VAL A 114 7.04 11.63 -3.16
CA VAL A 114 6.64 13.04 -3.14
C VAL A 114 5.25 13.29 -2.58
N ARG A 115 4.34 12.30 -2.51
CA ARG A 115 2.91 12.64 -2.39
C ARG A 115 2.23 12.35 -1.07
N GLU A 116 2.39 11.19 -0.48
CA GLU A 116 1.71 10.90 0.80
C GLU A 116 2.58 9.99 1.68
N GLY A 117 2.59 10.25 2.97
CA GLY A 117 3.32 9.40 3.91
C GLY A 117 4.77 9.80 4.19
N ILE A 118 5.27 10.93 3.67
CA ILE A 118 6.62 11.38 4.03
C ILE A 118 6.81 11.55 5.53
N GLU A 119 5.76 11.93 6.25
CA GLU A 119 5.81 11.99 7.71
C GLU A 119 6.11 10.64 8.33
N ALA A 120 5.53 9.56 7.77
CA ALA A 120 5.79 8.19 8.19
C ALA A 120 7.24 7.76 7.92
N GLN A 121 7.88 8.27 6.85
CA GLN A 121 9.30 8.03 6.61
C GLN A 121 10.17 8.55 7.76
N TYR A 122 9.85 9.73 8.30
CA TYR A 122 10.58 10.29 9.44
C TYR A 122 10.34 9.51 10.73
N GLU A 123 9.23 8.80 10.88
CA GLU A 123 8.95 7.97 12.06
C GLU A 123 9.93 6.81 12.23
N LEU A 124 10.59 6.36 11.18
CA LEU A 124 11.61 5.32 11.24
C LEU A 124 12.91 5.82 11.93
N MET A 125 13.26 7.09 11.72
CA MET A 125 14.54 7.65 12.09
C MET A 125 14.97 7.37 13.54
N PRO A 126 14.11 7.54 14.56
CA PRO A 126 14.50 7.32 15.96
C PRO A 126 14.83 5.86 16.30
N TYR A 127 14.43 4.92 15.47
CA TYR A 127 14.62 3.49 15.75
C TYR A 127 15.85 2.89 15.07
N LEU A 128 16.52 3.65 14.20
CA LEU A 128 17.80 3.26 13.63
C LEU A 128 18.88 3.24 14.73
N SER A 129 19.65 2.17 14.81
CA SER A 129 20.57 1.90 15.92
C SER A 129 21.78 2.84 15.99
N SER A 130 22.12 3.52 14.88
CA SER A 130 23.28 4.40 14.77
C SER A 130 22.86 5.86 14.58
N PRO A 131 23.33 6.80 15.45
CA PRO A 131 23.12 8.23 15.24
C PRO A 131 23.65 8.73 13.88
N ILE A 132 24.71 8.11 13.36
CA ILE A 132 25.27 8.45 12.04
C ILE A 132 24.28 8.06 10.94
N GLU A 133 23.70 6.87 11.03
CA GLU A 133 22.70 6.43 10.06
C GLU A 133 21.39 7.24 10.18
N GLN A 134 20.98 7.64 11.38
CA GLN A 134 19.88 8.57 11.58
C GLN A 134 20.09 9.89 10.81
N VAL A 135 21.28 10.48 10.95
CA VAL A 135 21.64 11.73 10.24
C VAL A 135 21.71 11.51 8.72
N LYS A 136 22.32 10.43 8.26
CA LYS A 136 22.38 10.11 6.82
C LYS A 136 20.97 9.93 6.24
N TYR A 137 20.12 9.21 6.94
CA TYR A 137 18.73 9.00 6.54
C TYR A 137 17.97 10.30 6.48
N TYR A 138 18.07 11.15 7.51
CA TYR A 138 17.49 12.50 7.51
C TYR A 138 17.95 13.33 6.31
N LEU A 139 19.27 13.38 6.04
CA LEU A 139 19.83 14.13 4.92
C LEU A 139 19.35 13.60 3.57
N ARG A 140 19.10 12.30 3.47
CA ARG A 140 18.55 11.67 2.25
C ARG A 140 17.11 12.14 2.04
N LEU A 141 16.25 12.05 3.05
CA LEU A 141 14.88 12.54 2.97
C LEU A 141 14.83 14.03 2.60
N CYS A 142 15.68 14.86 3.19
CA CYS A 142 15.72 16.30 2.89
C CYS A 142 16.09 16.63 1.44
N ARG A 143 16.85 15.78 0.76
CA ARG A 143 17.16 16.00 -0.67
C ARG A 143 15.96 15.86 -1.58
N GLU A 144 15.02 15.04 -1.18
CA GLU A 144 13.84 14.69 -1.98
C GLU A 144 12.67 15.61 -1.67
N ASP A 145 12.48 15.95 -0.39
CA ASP A 145 11.27 16.61 0.09
C ASP A 145 11.47 18.01 0.63
N GLY A 146 12.71 18.47 0.68
CA GLY A 146 13.07 19.74 1.32
C GLY A 146 13.46 19.61 2.80
N TRP A 147 13.82 20.74 3.38
CA TRP A 147 14.39 20.77 4.71
C TRP A 147 13.33 20.97 5.80
N TYR A 148 13.05 19.91 6.54
CA TYR A 148 12.16 19.93 7.71
C TYR A 148 12.97 19.87 9.00
N PHE A 149 13.49 21.02 9.45
CA PHE A 149 14.36 21.10 10.65
C PHE A 149 13.69 20.59 11.93
N ASP A 150 12.38 20.71 12.05
CA ASP A 150 11.61 20.22 13.18
C ASP A 150 11.70 18.68 13.31
N ARG A 151 11.94 17.95 12.20
CA ARG A 151 12.12 16.50 12.18
C ARG A 151 13.43 16.04 12.84
N LEU A 152 14.40 16.92 13.01
CA LEU A 152 15.60 16.63 13.82
C LEU A 152 15.27 16.49 15.32
N PHE A 153 14.13 16.99 15.76
CA PHE A 153 13.68 16.87 17.14
C PHE A 153 12.70 15.68 17.24
N MET A 154 13.22 14.45 17.21
CA MET A 154 12.45 13.19 17.23
C MET A 154 11.55 13.06 18.46
N PHE A 155 11.91 13.73 19.56
CA PHE A 155 11.13 13.80 20.79
C PHE A 155 9.86 14.68 20.69
N ARG A 156 9.67 15.44 19.63
CA ARG A 156 8.50 16.34 19.47
C ARG A 156 7.16 15.62 19.56
N ASP A 157 7.11 14.36 19.07
CA ASP A 157 5.90 13.55 19.06
C ASP A 157 5.79 12.68 20.34
N PHE A 158 6.69 12.92 21.30
CA PHE A 158 6.67 12.25 22.58
C PHE A 158 5.52 12.79 23.43
N GLY A 159 4.49 11.99 23.61
CA GLY A 159 3.35 12.29 24.47
C GLY A 159 3.29 11.30 25.63
N VAL A 160 3.13 11.80 26.86
CA VAL A 160 2.87 10.99 28.03
C VAL A 160 1.68 11.54 28.81
N GLU A 161 0.79 10.66 29.23
CA GLU A 161 -0.40 11.05 30.00
C GLU A 161 -0.06 11.29 31.47
N SER A 162 1.03 10.69 31.98
CA SER A 162 1.42 10.76 33.37
C SER A 162 2.92 10.62 33.57
N PHE A 163 3.43 11.06 34.74
CA PHE A 163 4.84 10.87 35.13
C PHE A 163 5.20 9.38 35.22
N ARG A 164 4.25 8.51 35.57
CA ARG A 164 4.46 7.06 35.58
C ARG A 164 4.69 6.54 34.16
N ASP A 165 3.92 7.01 33.17
CA ASP A 165 4.11 6.63 31.77
C ASP A 165 5.43 7.15 31.22
N PHE A 166 5.84 8.37 31.64
CA PHE A 166 7.17 8.89 31.32
C PHE A 166 8.27 7.93 31.81
N LEU A 167 8.26 7.56 33.11
CA LEU A 167 9.25 6.66 33.67
C LEU A 167 9.22 5.29 32.99
N LYS A 168 8.03 4.79 32.67
CA LYS A 168 7.88 3.54 31.92
C LYS A 168 8.51 3.64 30.53
N THR A 169 8.21 4.68 29.79
CA THR A 169 8.69 4.87 28.41
C THR A 169 10.20 5.03 28.39
N VAL A 170 10.78 5.85 29.27
CA VAL A 170 12.23 5.99 29.40
C VAL A 170 12.87 4.67 29.84
N GLY A 171 12.26 3.96 30.79
CA GLY A 171 12.74 2.66 31.27
C GLY A 171 12.80 1.59 30.18
N LEU A 172 11.88 1.62 29.21
CA LEU A 172 11.84 0.64 28.12
C LEU A 172 13.05 0.67 27.21
N HIS A 173 13.78 1.78 27.13
CA HIS A 173 15.05 1.84 26.40
C HIS A 173 16.16 0.98 27.00
N PHE A 174 16.00 0.60 28.26
CA PHE A 174 16.97 -0.22 28.98
C PHE A 174 16.57 -1.69 29.12
N PHE A 175 15.39 -2.04 28.60
CA PHE A 175 14.88 -3.41 28.67
C PHE A 175 15.00 -4.14 27.34
N PRO A 176 15.17 -5.47 27.35
CA PRO A 176 15.22 -6.27 26.14
C PRO A 176 13.85 -6.28 25.43
N TRP A 177 13.87 -6.66 24.17
CA TRP A 177 12.72 -6.64 23.29
C TRP A 177 11.48 -7.41 23.82
N GLN A 178 11.67 -8.49 24.60
CA GLN A 178 10.58 -9.23 25.24
C GLN A 178 9.68 -8.34 26.11
N THR A 179 10.25 -7.26 26.64
CA THR A 179 9.49 -6.26 27.40
C THR A 179 8.58 -5.44 26.49
N TYR A 180 8.97 -5.23 25.23
CA TYR A 180 8.11 -4.59 24.23
C TYR A 180 6.94 -5.47 23.84
N GLN A 181 7.07 -6.80 23.80
CA GLN A 181 5.96 -7.72 23.59
C GLN A 181 4.87 -7.58 24.65
N SER A 182 5.24 -7.28 25.88
CA SER A 182 4.28 -7.07 26.98
C SER A 182 3.47 -5.77 26.86
N MET A 183 3.86 -4.89 25.92
CA MET A 183 3.17 -3.60 25.64
C MET A 183 2.02 -3.72 24.64
N LYS A 184 1.75 -4.90 24.08
CA LYS A 184 0.66 -5.21 23.15
C LYS A 184 -0.69 -4.53 23.44
N PRO A 185 -1.08 -4.23 24.68
CA PRO A 185 -2.40 -3.61 24.95
C PRO A 185 -2.61 -2.20 24.43
N LYS A 186 -1.54 -1.48 24.05
CA LYS A 186 -1.64 -0.09 23.54
C LYS A 186 -1.73 0.01 22.03
N LEU A 187 -1.39 -1.06 21.31
CA LEU A 187 -1.52 -1.13 19.86
C LEU A 187 -3.00 -1.32 19.47
N ASP A 188 -3.33 -1.05 18.21
CA ASP A 188 -4.70 -1.22 17.70
C ASP A 188 -5.23 -2.60 18.10
N LYS A 189 -6.42 -2.65 18.73
CA LYS A 189 -7.06 -3.90 19.20
C LYS A 189 -7.36 -4.89 18.08
N ARG A 190 -7.43 -4.41 16.84
CA ARG A 190 -7.64 -5.23 15.63
C ARG A 190 -6.38 -5.95 15.17
N MET A 191 -5.23 -5.58 15.71
CA MET A 191 -3.92 -6.03 15.25
C MET A 191 -3.15 -6.68 16.38
N THR A 192 -2.37 -7.72 16.07
CA THR A 192 -1.47 -8.38 17.01
C THR A 192 -0.11 -8.56 16.37
N TYR A 193 0.94 -8.12 17.05
CA TYR A 193 2.30 -8.47 16.66
C TYR A 193 2.51 -9.97 16.95
N ALA A 194 2.70 -10.77 15.90
CA ALA A 194 2.78 -12.22 16.00
C ALA A 194 4.22 -12.73 16.18
N GLY A 195 5.22 -11.90 15.90
CA GLY A 195 6.64 -12.26 15.93
C GLY A 195 7.26 -12.21 14.54
N SER A 196 8.58 -12.28 14.48
CA SER A 196 9.36 -12.26 13.23
C SER A 196 8.97 -11.10 12.29
N GLY A 197 8.61 -9.94 12.86
CA GLY A 197 8.17 -8.75 12.13
C GLY A 197 6.73 -8.79 11.62
N PHE A 198 6.00 -9.89 11.74
CA PHE A 198 4.64 -10.03 11.23
C PHE A 198 3.58 -9.46 12.18
N VAL A 199 2.65 -8.69 11.61
CA VAL A 199 1.48 -8.14 12.32
C VAL A 199 0.21 -8.72 11.74
N ARG A 200 -0.53 -9.44 12.56
CA ARG A 200 -1.76 -10.11 12.16
C ARG A 200 -2.98 -9.23 12.41
N TYR A 201 -3.79 -8.99 11.39
CA TYR A 201 -5.12 -8.41 11.55
C TYR A 201 -6.13 -9.47 12.01
N ASN A 202 -6.71 -9.25 13.20
CA ASN A 202 -7.65 -10.16 13.83
C ASN A 202 -9.11 -9.88 13.49
N THR A 203 -9.35 -8.89 12.61
CA THR A 203 -10.72 -8.54 12.22
C THR A 203 -11.33 -9.60 11.30
N LYS A 204 -12.65 -9.79 11.45
CA LYS A 204 -13.48 -10.51 10.49
C LYS A 204 -14.11 -9.57 9.48
N ASP A 205 -13.94 -8.27 9.67
CA ASP A 205 -14.45 -7.25 8.77
C ASP A 205 -13.71 -7.38 7.43
N ARG A 206 -14.48 -7.47 6.38
CA ARG A 206 -13.98 -7.66 5.02
C ARG A 206 -14.27 -6.41 4.21
N ALA A 207 -13.37 -6.09 3.33
CA ALA A 207 -13.40 -4.88 2.51
C ALA A 207 -14.57 -4.73 1.54
N THR A 208 -15.49 -5.68 1.49
CA THR A 208 -16.46 -5.85 0.41
C THR A 208 -17.32 -4.64 0.04
N LYS A 209 -17.53 -3.69 0.93
CA LYS A 209 -18.31 -2.46 0.62
C LYS A 209 -17.44 -1.20 0.49
N VAL A 210 -16.47 -1.02 1.36
CA VAL A 210 -15.64 0.19 1.44
C VAL A 210 -14.70 0.28 0.24
N VAL A 211 -14.13 -0.84 -0.16
CA VAL A 211 -13.22 -0.96 -1.31
C VAL A 211 -13.86 -0.51 -2.61
N ARG A 212 -15.14 -0.80 -2.82
CA ARG A 212 -15.86 -0.45 -4.06
C ARG A 212 -16.00 1.04 -4.27
N GLN A 213 -16.10 1.82 -3.18
CA GLN A 213 -16.26 3.27 -3.24
C GLN A 213 -14.93 4.03 -3.19
N GLN A 214 -13.93 3.54 -2.46
CA GLN A 214 -12.64 4.19 -2.31
C GLN A 214 -11.74 4.08 -3.54
N VAL A 215 -11.75 2.94 -4.23
CA VAL A 215 -10.91 2.71 -5.42
C VAL A 215 -11.13 3.74 -6.53
N ILE A 216 -12.31 4.35 -6.56
CA ILE A 216 -12.67 5.32 -7.60
C ILE A 216 -12.16 6.73 -7.29
N ARG A 217 -11.91 7.05 -6.01
CA ARG A 217 -11.64 8.41 -5.55
C ARG A 217 -10.16 8.76 -5.42
N GLU A 218 -9.29 7.77 -5.23
CA GLU A 218 -7.93 8.02 -4.77
C GLU A 218 -6.85 8.02 -5.86
N TYR A 219 -7.14 7.52 -7.07
CA TYR A 219 -6.08 7.27 -8.05
C TYR A 219 -6.39 7.84 -9.44
N THR A 220 -6.11 9.10 -9.62
CA THR A 220 -6.05 9.73 -10.94
C THR A 220 -4.58 9.87 -11.36
N GLY A 221 -4.13 8.93 -12.18
CA GLY A 221 -2.94 9.12 -13.01
C GLY A 221 -1.60 8.81 -12.35
N TYR A 222 -1.23 7.54 -12.31
CA TYR A 222 0.19 7.20 -12.34
C TYR A 222 0.71 7.48 -13.75
N GLU A 223 1.81 8.23 -13.85
CA GLU A 223 2.58 8.24 -15.08
C GLU A 223 3.16 6.85 -15.30
N TYR A 224 3.07 6.37 -16.54
CA TYR A 224 3.55 5.04 -16.91
C TYR A 224 5.07 4.98 -16.85
N GLY A 225 5.61 4.10 -16.03
CA GLY A 225 7.03 3.78 -15.97
C GLY A 225 7.78 4.32 -14.76
N LEU A 226 8.94 3.76 -14.54
CA LEU A 226 9.84 4.17 -13.45
C LEU A 226 10.52 5.49 -13.75
N TYR A 227 10.50 6.41 -12.81
CA TYR A 227 11.29 7.64 -12.89
C TYR A 227 12.80 7.35 -12.88
N PRO A 228 13.64 8.20 -13.50
CA PRO A 228 15.09 8.02 -13.48
C PRO A 228 15.65 7.85 -12.07
N HIS A 229 15.19 8.66 -11.12
CA HIS A 229 15.60 8.58 -9.71
C HIS A 229 15.21 7.25 -9.05
N SER A 230 14.04 6.71 -9.34
CA SER A 230 13.60 5.40 -8.84
C SER A 230 14.49 4.26 -9.37
N LYS A 231 14.91 4.35 -10.62
CA LYS A 231 15.87 3.42 -11.25
C LYS A 231 17.21 3.45 -10.55
N GLU A 232 17.76 4.65 -10.31
CA GLU A 232 19.02 4.83 -9.58
C GLU A 232 18.96 4.26 -8.18
N MET A 233 17.87 4.51 -7.45
CA MET A 233 17.67 3.97 -6.10
C MET A 233 17.56 2.45 -6.07
N LEU A 234 16.89 1.85 -7.04
CA LEU A 234 16.78 0.39 -7.12
C LEU A 234 18.14 -0.26 -7.41
N LEU A 235 18.97 0.38 -8.24
CA LEU A 235 20.35 -0.07 -8.45
C LEU A 235 21.21 0.08 -7.18
N GLU A 236 21.06 1.18 -6.44
CA GLU A 236 21.71 1.33 -5.13
C GLU A 236 21.27 0.23 -4.14
N TYR A 237 19.97 -0.12 -4.16
CA TYR A 237 19.44 -1.19 -3.32
C TYR A 237 20.05 -2.55 -3.71
N ARG A 238 20.10 -2.87 -4.99
CA ARG A 238 20.76 -4.08 -5.51
C ARG A 238 22.22 -4.14 -5.05
N ASP A 239 22.97 -3.07 -5.29
CA ASP A 239 24.37 -3.00 -4.95
C ASP A 239 24.59 -3.18 -3.42
N LEU A 240 23.71 -2.62 -2.59
CA LEU A 240 23.76 -2.85 -1.13
C LEU A 240 23.55 -4.33 -0.79
N VAL A 241 22.57 -4.99 -1.41
CA VAL A 241 22.25 -6.41 -1.15
C VAL A 241 23.41 -7.30 -1.57
N GLU A 242 23.93 -7.12 -2.79
CA GLU A 242 25.02 -7.92 -3.36
C GLU A 242 26.35 -7.73 -2.60
N GLN A 243 26.66 -6.50 -2.19
CA GLN A 243 27.86 -6.21 -1.38
C GLN A 243 27.85 -6.93 -0.03
N ASN A 244 26.68 -7.26 0.50
CA ASN A 244 26.54 -8.03 1.72
C ASN A 244 26.38 -9.55 1.46
N GLY A 245 26.57 -10.00 0.22
CA GLY A 245 26.54 -11.42 -0.15
C GLY A 245 25.15 -12.05 -0.20
N SER A 246 24.09 -11.26 -0.15
CA SER A 246 22.71 -11.71 -0.26
C SER A 246 22.25 -11.68 -1.72
N LYS A 247 21.27 -12.53 -2.08
CA LYS A 247 20.59 -12.49 -3.37
C LYS A 247 19.37 -11.59 -3.29
N LEU A 248 19.23 -10.67 -4.24
CA LEU A 248 18.06 -9.80 -4.33
C LEU A 248 16.97 -10.46 -5.18
N MET A 249 15.74 -10.48 -4.67
CA MET A 249 14.52 -10.68 -5.46
C MET A 249 13.61 -9.48 -5.28
N VAL A 250 13.23 -8.82 -6.38
CA VAL A 250 12.15 -7.83 -6.39
C VAL A 250 10.83 -8.57 -6.53
N PHE A 251 9.91 -8.32 -5.63
CA PHE A 251 8.64 -9.01 -5.56
C PHE A 251 7.49 -8.03 -5.69
N ILE A 252 6.77 -8.08 -6.81
CA ILE A 252 5.56 -7.29 -7.03
C ILE A 252 4.38 -8.00 -6.37
N TYR A 253 3.82 -7.35 -5.36
CA TYR A 253 2.76 -7.88 -4.54
C TYR A 253 1.43 -8.03 -5.32
N PRO A 254 0.63 -9.11 -5.07
CA PRO A 254 -0.65 -9.31 -5.73
C PRO A 254 -1.76 -8.48 -5.07
N ASN A 255 -2.02 -7.30 -5.58
CA ASN A 255 -3.17 -6.51 -5.16
C ASN A 255 -4.49 -7.17 -5.58
N MET A 256 -5.60 -6.68 -5.01
CA MET A 256 -6.94 -7.09 -5.44
C MET A 256 -7.14 -6.82 -6.93
N THR A 257 -7.88 -7.69 -7.61
CA THR A 257 -8.23 -7.47 -9.02
C THR A 257 -8.93 -6.13 -9.23
N ALA A 258 -9.83 -5.75 -8.33
CA ALA A 258 -10.50 -4.45 -8.38
C ALA A 258 -9.51 -3.28 -8.31
N HIS A 259 -8.48 -3.37 -7.49
CA HIS A 259 -7.42 -2.37 -7.38
C HIS A 259 -6.57 -2.32 -8.65
N ASN A 260 -6.14 -3.46 -9.18
CA ASN A 260 -5.35 -3.52 -10.42
C ASN A 260 -6.07 -2.89 -11.62
N LEU A 261 -7.41 -3.04 -11.67
CA LEU A 261 -8.21 -2.49 -12.75
C LEU A 261 -8.58 -1.01 -12.56
N ALA A 262 -8.62 -0.55 -11.31
CA ALA A 262 -9.09 0.80 -10.99
C ALA A 262 -8.00 1.87 -11.14
N ILE A 263 -6.73 1.48 -11.01
CA ILE A 263 -5.61 2.41 -11.10
C ILE A 263 -5.10 2.45 -12.53
N PRO A 264 -5.33 3.56 -13.27
CA PRO A 264 -4.78 3.72 -14.61
C PRO A 264 -3.25 3.56 -14.59
N GLY A 265 -2.71 2.76 -15.51
CA GLY A 265 -1.26 2.56 -15.63
C GLY A 265 -0.60 1.65 -14.61
N PHE A 266 -1.33 1.13 -13.62
CA PHE A 266 -0.76 0.24 -12.60
C PHE A 266 -0.09 -1.01 -13.19
N LEU A 267 -0.77 -1.69 -14.10
CA LEU A 267 -0.22 -2.88 -14.74
C LEU A 267 0.97 -2.56 -15.65
N ASP A 268 0.93 -1.42 -16.36
CA ASP A 268 2.01 -0.98 -17.22
C ASP A 268 3.23 -0.54 -16.40
N TYR A 269 3.00 0.06 -15.23
CA TYR A 269 4.06 0.36 -14.28
C TYR A 269 4.78 -0.93 -13.82
N ASN A 270 4.03 -1.96 -13.44
CA ASN A 270 4.59 -3.25 -13.05
C ASN A 270 5.38 -3.90 -14.19
N ALA A 271 4.89 -3.79 -15.44
CA ALA A 271 5.60 -4.28 -16.62
C ALA A 271 6.93 -3.53 -16.84
N SER A 272 6.93 -2.21 -16.71
CA SER A 272 8.14 -1.38 -16.80
C SER A 272 9.17 -1.72 -15.72
N LEU A 273 8.71 -2.05 -14.52
CA LEU A 273 9.60 -2.49 -13.43
C LEU A 273 10.22 -3.85 -13.75
N MET A 274 9.44 -4.82 -14.24
CA MET A 274 9.96 -6.13 -14.65
C MET A 274 11.00 -6.00 -15.77
N GLU A 275 10.73 -5.17 -16.78
CA GLU A 275 11.66 -4.89 -17.88
C GLU A 275 12.96 -4.30 -17.35
N PHE A 276 12.90 -3.27 -16.52
CA PHE A 276 14.07 -2.66 -15.90
C PHE A 276 14.89 -3.65 -15.06
N CYS A 277 14.22 -4.50 -14.28
CA CYS A 277 14.89 -5.53 -13.50
C CYS A 277 15.62 -6.53 -14.42
N ALA A 278 14.97 -6.99 -15.49
CA ALA A 278 15.56 -7.91 -16.46
C ALA A 278 16.78 -7.31 -17.16
N GLU A 279 16.71 -6.04 -17.58
CA GLU A 279 17.84 -5.32 -18.20
C GLU A 279 19.06 -5.18 -17.28
N ASN A 280 18.82 -5.18 -15.96
CA ASN A 280 19.87 -4.96 -14.95
C ASN A 280 20.24 -6.23 -14.18
N GLY A 281 19.78 -7.41 -14.63
CA GLY A 281 20.10 -8.70 -14.01
C GLY A 281 19.53 -8.88 -12.60
N ILE A 282 18.43 -8.18 -12.28
CA ILE A 282 17.72 -8.26 -11.00
C ILE A 282 16.59 -9.29 -11.16
N GLU A 283 16.55 -10.29 -10.29
CA GLU A 283 15.43 -11.22 -10.25
C GLU A 283 14.15 -10.49 -9.86
N CYS A 284 13.09 -10.61 -10.66
CA CYS A 284 11.81 -9.94 -10.43
C CYS A 284 10.65 -10.89 -10.64
N VAL A 285 9.77 -10.99 -9.66
CA VAL A 285 8.59 -11.86 -9.68
C VAL A 285 7.33 -11.03 -9.50
N ASN A 286 6.39 -11.14 -10.44
CA ASN A 286 5.14 -10.39 -10.40
C ASN A 286 3.95 -11.27 -10.02
N PHE A 287 3.61 -11.29 -8.72
CA PHE A 287 2.45 -12.02 -8.23
C PHE A 287 1.11 -11.37 -8.62
N SER A 288 1.11 -10.13 -9.12
CA SER A 288 -0.10 -9.56 -9.75
C SER A 288 -0.52 -10.36 -10.99
N LEU A 289 0.40 -11.10 -11.60
CA LEU A 289 0.13 -12.00 -12.73
C LEU A 289 -0.02 -13.48 -12.32
N ALA A 290 -0.01 -13.80 -11.01
CA ALA A 290 -0.18 -15.18 -10.57
C ALA A 290 -1.55 -15.73 -10.98
N LYS A 291 -1.58 -16.94 -11.54
CA LYS A 291 -2.82 -17.66 -11.90
C LYS A 291 -3.51 -18.24 -10.66
N PRO A 292 -4.82 -18.53 -10.70
CA PRO A 292 -5.59 -19.08 -9.58
C PRO A 292 -5.04 -20.38 -8.98
N GLU A 293 -4.30 -21.17 -9.75
CA GLU A 293 -3.65 -22.42 -9.33
C GLU A 293 -2.49 -22.17 -8.35
N LEU A 294 -1.86 -21.02 -8.46
CA LEU A 294 -0.85 -20.57 -7.51
C LEU A 294 -1.49 -19.73 -6.41
N TYR A 295 -2.23 -18.69 -6.77
CA TYR A 295 -2.85 -17.77 -5.82
C TYR A 295 -4.36 -17.65 -6.10
N PRO A 296 -5.21 -18.31 -5.29
CA PRO A 296 -6.66 -18.32 -5.50
C PRO A 296 -7.24 -16.94 -5.23
N ARG A 297 -7.54 -16.21 -6.29
CA ARG A 297 -8.00 -14.79 -6.25
C ARG A 297 -9.49 -14.67 -5.85
N LYS A 298 -9.89 -15.21 -4.72
CA LYS A 298 -11.16 -14.84 -4.07
C LYS A 298 -10.96 -13.57 -3.25
N THR A 299 -10.63 -12.54 -3.94
CA THR A 299 -9.86 -11.40 -3.49
C THR A 299 -10.50 -10.58 -2.39
N ASP A 300 -11.80 -10.33 -2.45
CA ASP A 300 -12.47 -9.46 -1.49
C ASP A 300 -12.56 -10.05 -0.08
N SER A 301 -12.37 -11.37 0.05
CA SER A 301 -12.42 -12.04 1.35
C SER A 301 -11.07 -12.07 2.08
N TYR A 302 -9.99 -11.71 1.40
CA TYR A 302 -8.64 -11.72 1.98
C TYR A 302 -8.23 -10.37 2.53
N TYR A 303 -8.87 -9.29 2.10
CA TYR A 303 -8.51 -7.93 2.46
C TYR A 303 -9.54 -7.33 3.41
N PHE A 304 -9.11 -6.46 4.31
CA PHE A 304 -10.01 -5.66 5.13
C PHE A 304 -10.14 -4.22 4.62
N ASP A 305 -9.18 -3.73 3.88
CA ASP A 305 -9.20 -2.48 3.12
C ASP A 305 -8.58 -2.67 1.73
N LEU A 306 -8.24 -1.59 1.04
CA LEU A 306 -7.66 -1.63 -0.32
C LEU A 306 -6.31 -2.33 -0.39
N TYR A 307 -5.54 -2.29 0.69
CA TYR A 307 -4.13 -2.65 0.70
C TYR A 307 -3.81 -3.81 1.63
N HIS A 308 -4.52 -3.92 2.75
CA HIS A 308 -4.12 -4.78 3.84
C HIS A 308 -4.97 -6.05 3.92
N MET A 309 -4.31 -7.19 4.06
CA MET A 309 -4.98 -8.47 4.24
C MET A 309 -5.47 -8.66 5.67
N VAL A 310 -6.60 -9.34 5.82
CA VAL A 310 -6.96 -10.00 7.08
C VAL A 310 -6.02 -11.16 7.36
N GLY A 311 -5.85 -11.56 8.62
CA GLY A 311 -4.89 -12.60 8.99
C GLY A 311 -5.06 -13.92 8.25
N SER A 312 -6.31 -14.33 7.91
CA SER A 312 -6.54 -15.52 7.08
C SER A 312 -6.12 -15.34 5.62
N GLY A 313 -6.20 -14.12 5.09
CA GLY A 313 -5.70 -13.79 3.76
C GLY A 313 -4.17 -13.86 3.71
N ALA A 314 -3.51 -13.31 4.73
CA ALA A 314 -2.06 -13.37 4.89
C ALA A 314 -1.54 -14.83 4.99
N ASP A 315 -2.26 -15.71 5.70
CA ASP A 315 -1.89 -17.12 5.80
C ASP A 315 -1.98 -17.83 4.43
N ILE A 316 -3.06 -17.58 3.68
CA ILE A 316 -3.21 -18.14 2.32
C ILE A 316 -2.09 -17.61 1.40
N PHE A 317 -1.85 -16.31 1.42
CA PHE A 317 -0.80 -15.70 0.61
C PHE A 317 0.58 -16.26 0.97
N SER A 318 0.91 -16.36 2.26
CA SER A 318 2.19 -16.90 2.74
C SER A 318 2.38 -18.37 2.30
N THR A 319 1.30 -19.17 2.30
CA THR A 319 1.34 -20.54 1.78
C THR A 319 1.61 -20.58 0.27
N CYS A 320 0.97 -19.69 -0.49
CA CYS A 320 1.20 -19.59 -1.94
C CYS A 320 2.62 -19.14 -2.26
N PHE A 321 3.12 -18.15 -1.51
CA PHE A 321 4.50 -17.70 -1.62
C PHE A 321 5.48 -18.84 -1.31
N SER A 322 5.29 -19.57 -0.21
CA SER A 322 6.16 -20.70 0.16
C SER A 322 6.20 -21.79 -0.89
N LYS A 323 5.03 -22.12 -1.49
CA LYS A 323 4.93 -23.06 -2.61
C LYS A 323 5.77 -22.60 -3.79
N PHE A 324 5.62 -21.33 -4.18
CA PHE A 324 6.40 -20.74 -5.27
C PHE A 324 7.89 -20.75 -4.95
N PHE A 325 8.27 -20.28 -3.78
CA PHE A 325 9.68 -20.10 -3.40
C PHE A 325 10.42 -21.44 -3.31
N ASN A 326 9.78 -22.48 -2.78
CA ASN A 326 10.35 -23.83 -2.76
C ASN A 326 10.59 -24.39 -4.17
N ALA A 327 9.62 -24.25 -5.08
CA ALA A 327 9.77 -24.68 -6.46
C ALA A 327 10.87 -23.87 -7.19
N TYR A 328 10.90 -22.56 -6.97
CA TYR A 328 11.93 -21.68 -7.52
C TYR A 328 13.34 -22.10 -7.07
N LEU A 329 13.53 -22.36 -5.77
CA LEU A 329 14.81 -22.81 -5.22
C LEU A 329 15.21 -24.21 -5.71
N ALA A 330 14.23 -25.08 -5.98
CA ALA A 330 14.46 -26.38 -6.59
C ALA A 330 14.81 -26.31 -8.08
N GLY A 331 14.74 -25.12 -8.71
CA GLY A 331 14.98 -24.92 -10.14
C GLY A 331 13.84 -25.46 -11.02
N GLU A 332 12.63 -25.60 -10.46
CA GLU A 332 11.45 -26.01 -11.22
C GLU A 332 10.97 -24.88 -12.13
N ASP A 333 10.39 -25.23 -13.28
CA ASP A 333 9.75 -24.23 -14.14
C ASP A 333 8.43 -23.75 -13.54
N THR A 334 8.45 -22.55 -12.99
CA THR A 334 7.28 -21.89 -12.41
C THR A 334 6.52 -20.99 -13.39
N SER A 335 6.99 -20.85 -14.63
CA SER A 335 6.41 -19.92 -15.62
C SER A 335 4.94 -20.19 -15.90
N GLY A 336 4.54 -21.45 -15.89
CA GLY A 336 3.14 -21.87 -16.07
C GLY A 336 2.16 -21.37 -15.00
N TRP A 337 2.67 -20.94 -13.83
CA TRP A 337 1.86 -20.42 -12.72
C TRP A 337 1.51 -18.95 -12.86
N PHE A 338 2.04 -18.27 -13.87
CA PHE A 338 1.81 -16.85 -14.12
C PHE A 338 1.16 -16.64 -15.50
N TYR A 339 0.36 -15.59 -15.63
CA TYR A 339 -0.01 -15.07 -16.92
C TYR A 339 1.24 -14.48 -17.59
N LYS A 340 1.34 -14.67 -18.89
CA LYS A 340 2.51 -14.22 -19.67
C LYS A 340 2.72 -12.73 -19.61
N ASP A 341 1.60 -11.98 -19.66
CA ASP A 341 1.58 -10.53 -19.71
C ASP A 341 0.23 -9.96 -19.20
N ASN A 342 0.15 -8.65 -19.15
CA ASN A 342 -1.06 -7.93 -18.74
C ASN A 342 -2.26 -8.24 -19.64
N ALA A 343 -2.04 -8.47 -20.95
CA ALA A 343 -3.12 -8.74 -21.89
C ALA A 343 -3.77 -10.09 -21.60
N GLU A 344 -2.98 -11.14 -21.36
CA GLU A 344 -3.49 -12.45 -20.94
C GLU A 344 -4.21 -12.38 -19.61
N TYR A 345 -3.63 -11.64 -18.62
CA TYR A 345 -4.26 -11.41 -17.33
C TYR A 345 -5.63 -10.73 -17.47
N LEU A 346 -5.70 -9.60 -18.19
CA LEU A 346 -6.94 -8.86 -18.39
C LEU A 346 -7.99 -9.66 -19.13
N ALA A 347 -7.58 -10.47 -20.13
CA ALA A 347 -8.49 -11.35 -20.85
C ALA A 347 -9.05 -12.49 -19.98
N SER A 348 -8.34 -12.90 -18.92
CA SER A 348 -8.79 -13.93 -17.99
C SER A 348 -9.90 -13.46 -17.04
N ILE A 349 -10.10 -12.16 -16.88
CA ILE A 349 -11.11 -11.57 -16.00
C ILE A 349 -12.44 -11.51 -16.74
N SER A 350 -13.35 -12.41 -16.39
CA SER A 350 -14.67 -12.58 -17.04
C SER A 350 -15.81 -11.91 -16.26
N TYR A 351 -15.50 -11.03 -15.30
CA TYR A 351 -16.47 -10.41 -14.41
C TYR A 351 -16.19 -8.93 -14.23
N ILE A 352 -17.19 -8.20 -13.69
CA ILE A 352 -17.08 -6.81 -13.27
C ILE A 352 -16.74 -6.77 -11.80
N THR A 353 -15.72 -5.99 -11.43
CA THR A 353 -15.25 -5.89 -10.05
C THR A 353 -16.01 -4.85 -9.25
N ASN A 354 -16.30 -3.70 -9.86
CA ASN A 354 -17.01 -2.58 -9.26
C ASN A 354 -17.59 -1.67 -10.35
N CYS A 355 -18.56 -0.84 -9.99
CA CYS A 355 -19.10 0.21 -10.85
C CYS A 355 -19.29 1.50 -10.05
N TRP A 356 -19.47 2.62 -10.76
CA TRP A 356 -19.70 3.95 -10.18
C TRP A 356 -20.48 4.86 -11.11
N ILE A 357 -20.98 5.97 -10.55
CA ILE A 357 -21.62 7.06 -11.30
C ILE A 357 -20.75 8.30 -11.17
N SER A 358 -20.56 9.02 -12.27
CA SER A 358 -20.07 10.38 -12.31
C SER A 358 -21.08 11.31 -12.97
N THR A 359 -21.09 12.59 -12.60
CA THR A 359 -21.85 13.62 -13.29
C THR A 359 -21.03 14.18 -14.44
N TYR A 360 -21.68 14.42 -15.59
CA TYR A 360 -21.01 15.10 -16.68
C TYR A 360 -21.18 16.62 -16.53
N VAL A 361 -20.06 17.33 -16.48
CA VAL A 361 -20.00 18.79 -16.48
C VAL A 361 -19.20 19.22 -17.71
N PRO A 362 -19.82 19.97 -18.66
CA PRO A 362 -19.10 20.42 -19.85
C PRO A 362 -17.86 21.24 -19.50
N GLY A 363 -16.71 20.90 -20.11
CA GLY A 363 -15.44 21.59 -19.89
C GLY A 363 -14.67 21.18 -18.64
N GLU A 364 -15.21 20.31 -17.79
CA GLU A 364 -14.48 19.64 -16.72
C GLU A 364 -14.00 18.25 -17.18
N TRP A 365 -12.84 17.94 -16.89
CA TRP A 365 -11.96 16.76 -17.00
C TRP A 365 -12.43 15.39 -17.54
N ASN A 366 -13.42 15.28 -18.41
CA ASN A 366 -13.84 13.98 -18.97
C ASN A 366 -13.71 13.93 -20.51
N ARG A 367 -12.50 14.12 -21.03
CA ARG A 367 -12.20 14.10 -22.48
C ARG A 367 -12.73 12.87 -23.21
N ALA A 368 -12.80 11.71 -22.55
CA ALA A 368 -13.34 10.50 -23.16
C ALA A 368 -14.85 10.62 -23.47
N TRP A 369 -15.60 11.33 -22.62
CA TRP A 369 -17.03 11.52 -22.76
C TRP A 369 -17.41 12.74 -23.59
N GLU A 370 -16.48 13.70 -23.77
CA GLU A 370 -16.68 14.84 -24.67
C GLU A 370 -16.81 14.42 -26.14
N GLN A 371 -16.38 13.19 -26.48
CA GLN A 371 -16.50 12.60 -27.81
C GLN A 371 -17.78 11.76 -27.98
N ASP A 372 -18.53 11.51 -26.90
CA ASP A 372 -19.80 10.78 -26.96
C ASP A 372 -20.94 11.73 -27.37
N GLU A 373 -21.43 11.55 -28.57
CA GLU A 373 -22.49 12.40 -29.15
C GLU A 373 -23.79 12.42 -28.30
N ALA A 374 -24.13 11.30 -27.66
CA ALA A 374 -25.32 11.20 -26.83
C ALA A 374 -25.17 12.00 -25.51
N VAL A 375 -23.99 11.95 -24.90
CA VAL A 375 -23.68 12.73 -23.70
C VAL A 375 -23.69 14.22 -23.99
N VAL A 376 -23.01 14.64 -25.06
CA VAL A 376 -22.96 16.05 -25.48
C VAL A 376 -24.34 16.57 -25.86
N ALA A 377 -25.15 15.79 -26.58
CA ALA A 377 -26.49 16.18 -26.97
C ALA A 377 -27.42 16.34 -25.75
N ALA A 378 -27.35 15.44 -24.76
CA ALA A 378 -28.16 15.56 -23.55
C ALA A 378 -27.76 16.79 -22.72
N ALA A 379 -26.47 17.05 -22.56
CA ALA A 379 -25.96 18.22 -21.84
C ALA A 379 -26.34 19.54 -22.57
N ALA A 380 -26.26 19.56 -23.90
CA ALA A 380 -26.67 20.73 -24.73
C ALA A 380 -28.16 21.06 -24.59
N GLN A 381 -28.99 20.08 -24.22
CA GLN A 381 -30.43 20.29 -23.91
C GLN A 381 -30.64 20.77 -22.46
N GLY A 382 -29.58 21.00 -21.70
CA GLY A 382 -29.63 21.44 -20.30
C GLY A 382 -30.10 20.36 -19.33
N ARG A 383 -29.98 19.08 -19.67
CA ARG A 383 -30.35 17.95 -18.81
C ARG A 383 -29.22 17.63 -17.84
N ASP A 384 -29.59 17.13 -16.66
CA ASP A 384 -28.61 16.49 -15.77
C ASP A 384 -28.20 15.14 -16.40
N VAL A 385 -26.88 14.90 -16.49
CA VAL A 385 -26.32 13.72 -17.14
C VAL A 385 -25.50 12.93 -16.14
N TYR A 386 -25.82 11.65 -15.97
CA TYR A 386 -25.17 10.70 -15.09
C TYR A 386 -24.53 9.59 -15.92
N LEU A 387 -23.25 9.34 -15.68
CA LEU A 387 -22.46 8.39 -16.44
C LEU A 387 -22.03 7.23 -15.54
N ALA A 388 -22.44 6.03 -15.89
CA ALA A 388 -22.00 4.81 -15.25
C ALA A 388 -20.73 4.29 -15.90
N ASN A 389 -19.81 3.87 -15.09
CA ASN A 389 -18.59 3.18 -15.49
C ASN A 389 -18.38 1.96 -14.62
N CYS A 390 -17.54 1.04 -15.07
CA CYS A 390 -17.13 -0.11 -14.27
C CYS A 390 -15.74 -0.57 -14.62
N ASN A 391 -15.11 -1.30 -13.69
CA ASN A 391 -13.85 -1.99 -13.92
C ASN A 391 -14.12 -3.46 -14.26
N HIS A 392 -13.59 -3.91 -15.39
CA HIS A 392 -13.81 -5.25 -15.93
C HIS A 392 -12.60 -5.72 -16.75
N GLY A 393 -12.55 -7.02 -17.04
CA GLY A 393 -11.58 -7.58 -17.97
C GLY A 393 -11.88 -7.22 -19.43
N THR A 394 -10.89 -7.33 -20.29
CA THR A 394 -11.02 -6.96 -21.71
C THR A 394 -12.00 -7.85 -22.49
N SER A 395 -12.34 -9.02 -21.97
CA SER A 395 -13.33 -9.95 -22.57
C SER A 395 -14.78 -9.63 -22.18
N VAL A 396 -15.01 -8.64 -21.32
CA VAL A 396 -16.34 -8.31 -20.81
C VAL A 396 -16.89 -7.06 -21.50
N THR A 397 -18.08 -7.16 -22.08
CA THR A 397 -18.87 -5.99 -22.46
C THR A 397 -19.82 -5.68 -21.30
N PRO A 398 -19.75 -4.51 -20.66
CA PRO A 398 -20.63 -4.19 -19.54
C PRO A 398 -22.03 -3.79 -20.01
N GLU A 399 -23.03 -4.09 -19.19
CA GLU A 399 -24.37 -3.53 -19.25
C GLU A 399 -24.69 -2.86 -17.91
N TYR A 400 -25.43 -1.76 -17.97
CA TYR A 400 -25.81 -0.95 -16.83
C TYR A 400 -27.33 -0.86 -16.70
N ARG A 401 -27.81 -0.77 -15.46
CA ARG A 401 -29.21 -0.47 -15.14
C ARG A 401 -29.26 0.56 -14.02
N PHE A 402 -29.98 1.65 -14.27
CA PHE A 402 -30.19 2.70 -13.29
C PHE A 402 -31.53 2.50 -12.58
N VAL A 403 -31.53 2.67 -11.27
CA VAL A 403 -32.74 2.62 -10.44
C VAL A 403 -32.74 3.78 -9.44
N LEU A 404 -33.95 4.21 -9.06
CA LEU A 404 -34.15 5.12 -7.93
C LEU A 404 -34.33 4.30 -6.67
N LEU A 405 -33.47 4.51 -5.66
CA LEU A 405 -33.55 3.84 -4.37
C LEU A 405 -34.29 4.71 -3.35
N ASP A 406 -35.33 4.18 -2.76
CA ASP A 406 -35.89 4.70 -1.53
C ASP A 406 -35.09 4.19 -0.34
N GLU A 407 -34.25 5.04 0.24
CA GLU A 407 -33.35 4.66 1.34
C GLU A 407 -34.09 4.29 2.64
N ALA A 408 -35.34 4.76 2.81
CA ALA A 408 -36.12 4.46 4.01
C ALA A 408 -36.74 3.05 3.98
N THR A 409 -37.18 2.63 2.80
CA THR A 409 -37.87 1.35 2.59
C THR A 409 -36.98 0.28 1.93
N GLY A 410 -35.89 0.70 1.29
CA GLY A 410 -35.08 -0.15 0.43
C GLY A 410 -35.72 -0.50 -0.92
N ALA A 411 -36.89 0.13 -1.23
CA ALA A 411 -37.59 -0.11 -2.50
C ALA A 411 -36.85 0.52 -3.67
N GLU A 412 -36.83 -0.17 -4.81
CA GLU A 412 -36.21 0.29 -6.04
C GLU A 412 -37.25 0.54 -7.12
N THR A 413 -37.12 1.67 -7.83
CA THR A 413 -37.89 1.98 -9.00
C THR A 413 -36.96 2.00 -10.21
N GLU A 414 -37.23 1.19 -11.21
CA GLU A 414 -36.42 1.14 -12.44
C GLU A 414 -36.52 2.44 -13.21
N LEU A 415 -35.38 2.99 -13.64
CA LEU A 415 -35.26 4.17 -14.49
C LEU A 415 -34.84 3.80 -15.90
N THR A 416 -34.09 2.71 -16.06
CA THR A 416 -33.69 2.15 -17.36
C THR A 416 -33.77 0.63 -17.35
N ASP A 417 -33.96 0.02 -18.51
CA ASP A 417 -33.62 -1.39 -18.73
C ASP A 417 -32.10 -1.58 -18.70
N TRP A 418 -31.63 -2.82 -18.84
CA TRP A 418 -30.23 -3.11 -19.06
C TRP A 418 -29.78 -2.60 -20.42
N GLN A 419 -28.74 -1.77 -20.43
CA GLN A 419 -28.20 -1.11 -21.63
C GLN A 419 -26.70 -1.08 -21.61
N THR A 420 -26.07 -1.11 -22.75
CA THR A 420 -24.59 -1.02 -22.89
C THR A 420 -24.10 0.41 -22.74
N GLU A 421 -24.95 1.40 -23.10
CA GLU A 421 -24.65 2.80 -22.84
C GLU A 421 -24.76 3.06 -21.33
N GLY A 422 -23.64 3.50 -20.72
CA GLY A 422 -23.62 3.90 -19.31
C GLY A 422 -24.24 5.28 -19.06
N LEU A 423 -25.27 5.64 -19.81
CA LEU A 423 -25.88 7.00 -19.81
C LEU A 423 -27.29 7.00 -19.20
N TYR A 424 -27.51 7.85 -18.21
CA TYR A 424 -28.84 8.25 -17.75
C TYR A 424 -28.95 9.78 -17.74
N SER A 425 -30.01 10.34 -18.31
CA SER A 425 -30.23 11.77 -18.29
C SER A 425 -31.67 12.10 -17.89
N CYS A 426 -31.85 13.20 -17.15
CA CYS A 426 -33.15 13.64 -16.67
C CYS A 426 -33.27 15.17 -16.66
N GLU A 427 -34.47 15.69 -16.36
CA GLU A 427 -34.70 17.12 -16.18
C GLU A 427 -33.79 17.66 -15.04
N PRO A 428 -33.31 18.91 -15.17
CA PRO A 428 -32.41 19.51 -14.19
C PRO A 428 -32.98 19.46 -12.78
N GLY A 429 -32.19 18.98 -11.84
CA GLY A 429 -32.53 18.84 -10.43
C GLY A 429 -33.52 17.70 -10.10
N ALA A 430 -33.95 16.89 -11.07
CA ALA A 430 -34.92 15.80 -10.85
C ALA A 430 -34.41 14.74 -9.87
N MET A 431 -33.09 14.55 -9.77
CA MET A 431 -32.46 13.60 -8.86
C MET A 431 -31.97 14.24 -7.53
N ARG A 432 -32.14 15.55 -7.35
CA ARG A 432 -31.68 16.24 -6.13
C ARG A 432 -32.40 15.69 -4.89
N GLY A 433 -31.60 15.29 -3.89
CA GLY A 433 -32.11 14.70 -2.65
C GLY A 433 -32.63 13.27 -2.76
N LYS A 434 -32.41 12.61 -3.89
CA LYS A 434 -32.76 11.22 -4.15
C LYS A 434 -31.47 10.40 -4.23
N CYS A 435 -31.56 9.08 -4.05
CA CYS A 435 -30.47 8.14 -4.24
C CYS A 435 -30.61 7.45 -5.59
N LEU A 436 -29.67 7.74 -6.50
CA LEU A 436 -29.55 7.06 -7.79
C LEU A 436 -28.61 5.86 -7.60
N ARG A 437 -29.08 4.66 -7.90
CA ARG A 437 -28.27 3.45 -7.86
C ARG A 437 -28.02 2.96 -9.28
N VAL A 438 -26.80 2.55 -9.57
CA VAL A 438 -26.46 1.82 -10.78
C VAL A 438 -26.03 0.41 -10.46
N TYR A 439 -26.49 -0.54 -11.26
CA TYR A 439 -25.98 -1.91 -11.32
C TYR A 439 -25.19 -2.09 -12.59
N ALA A 440 -24.15 -2.94 -12.53
CA ALA A 440 -23.40 -3.35 -13.71
C ALA A 440 -23.30 -4.88 -13.77
N ARG A 441 -23.36 -5.43 -14.98
CA ARG A 441 -23.16 -6.88 -15.23
C ARG A 441 -22.47 -7.09 -16.58
N PRO A 442 -21.82 -8.25 -16.81
CA PRO A 442 -21.48 -8.68 -18.16
C PRO A 442 -22.72 -8.80 -19.03
N GLN A 443 -22.61 -8.45 -20.31
CA GLN A 443 -23.72 -8.45 -21.25
C GLN A 443 -24.41 -9.83 -21.31
N GLY A 444 -25.73 -9.82 -21.08
CA GLY A 444 -26.53 -11.05 -21.02
C GLY A 444 -26.24 -11.96 -19.83
N GLY A 445 -25.34 -11.56 -18.92
CA GLY A 445 -24.98 -12.33 -17.75
C GLY A 445 -25.93 -12.14 -16.56
N GLU A 446 -25.72 -12.91 -15.50
CA GLU A 446 -26.45 -12.73 -14.25
C GLU A 446 -26.00 -11.47 -13.52
N GLN A 447 -26.96 -10.78 -12.90
CA GLN A 447 -26.68 -9.63 -12.06
C GLN A 447 -25.99 -10.12 -10.77
N ASN A 448 -24.74 -9.72 -10.56
CA ASN A 448 -24.14 -9.80 -9.23
C ASN A 448 -24.74 -8.69 -8.36
N ARG A 449 -25.55 -9.07 -7.37
CA ARG A 449 -26.21 -8.12 -6.45
C ARG A 449 -25.25 -7.27 -5.66
N ASP A 450 -23.98 -7.67 -5.63
CA ASP A 450 -22.93 -6.97 -4.93
C ASP A 450 -22.21 -5.93 -5.82
N VAL A 451 -22.44 -5.89 -7.12
CA VAL A 451 -21.87 -4.88 -8.03
C VAL A 451 -22.88 -3.77 -8.29
N TYR A 452 -22.91 -2.81 -7.38
CA TYR A 452 -23.73 -1.60 -7.50
C TYR A 452 -23.03 -0.40 -6.89
N PHE A 453 -23.52 0.79 -7.21
CA PHE A 453 -23.07 2.05 -6.63
C PHE A 453 -24.26 2.98 -6.36
N ASP A 454 -24.28 3.56 -5.14
CA ASP A 454 -25.28 4.52 -4.70
C ASP A 454 -24.72 5.93 -4.81
N PHE A 455 -25.39 6.78 -5.56
CA PHE A 455 -24.99 8.16 -5.80
C PHE A 455 -26.10 9.12 -5.35
N ARG A 456 -25.73 10.18 -4.62
CA ARG A 456 -26.68 11.21 -4.12
C ARG A 456 -26.28 12.55 -4.67
N PRO A 457 -26.93 12.99 -5.78
CA PRO A 457 -26.65 14.30 -6.35
C PRO A 457 -26.75 15.42 -5.31
N GLY A 458 -25.73 16.27 -5.25
CA GLY A 458 -25.60 17.37 -4.30
C GLY A 458 -25.01 17.01 -2.92
N LYS A 459 -24.77 15.71 -2.65
CA LYS A 459 -24.01 15.27 -1.47
C LYS A 459 -22.70 14.55 -1.84
N ASP A 460 -22.75 13.75 -2.90
CA ASP A 460 -21.63 12.91 -3.35
C ASP A 460 -20.89 13.57 -4.53
N GLU A 461 -21.31 14.78 -4.91
CA GLU A 461 -20.60 15.64 -5.86
C GLU A 461 -19.38 16.26 -5.16
N GLU A 462 -18.36 15.46 -4.87
CA GLU A 462 -17.02 16.02 -4.74
C GLU A 462 -16.48 16.26 -6.16
N PRO A 463 -15.92 17.45 -6.44
CA PRO A 463 -15.26 17.69 -7.71
C PRO A 463 -14.22 16.57 -7.91
N CYS A 464 -14.17 16.00 -9.10
CA CYS A 464 -13.06 15.16 -9.51
C CYS A 464 -11.79 15.84 -9.05
N LEU A 465 -11.06 15.20 -8.14
CA LEU A 465 -9.85 15.75 -7.55
C LEU A 465 -8.97 16.34 -8.64
N GLN A 466 -8.76 17.63 -8.58
CA GLN A 466 -7.74 18.30 -9.36
C GLN A 466 -6.40 17.69 -8.96
N VAL A 467 -5.76 17.07 -9.92
CA VAL A 467 -4.36 16.64 -9.83
C VAL A 467 -3.46 17.83 -10.03
#